data_d804485ff2a7ba908d18046166b4d3ea
#
_entry.id   d804485ff2a7ba908d18046166b4d3ea
#
_cell.length_a   1.000
_cell.length_b   1.000
_cell.length_c   1.000
_cell.angle_alpha   90.00
_cell.angle_beta   90.00
_cell.angle_gamma   90.00
#
_symmetry.space_group_name_H-M   'P 1'
#
loop_
_entity.id
_entity.type
_entity.pdbx_description
1 polymer ?
#
loop_
_entity_poly.entity_id
_entity_poly.type
_entity_poly.pdbx_seq_one_letter_code
_entity_poly.pdbx_strand_id
1 'polypeptide(L)'
;PHGRRDDLAQLLAMQAKALASFTAQRAVKAVFAEMGEIGRVRAFEVTHGRKGTNNGWHPHYHFLQFAKGGADAAQLMDWRTRLYLEWAKCCERAGLGTPSFQHGLDLQDGSKADKYLSKWGLECEMTKGHIKQAKAGGETPFDLLRAVLADKSDRQAAALFSEFGRVFKGKRQLSWSRGLRARFDLVEKTDEEIAQEHTEGAELLGLISVDEWRDVLRVQARGVVLELAAAGGWSAVARFLWRSEEH
;
A
#
# COMPACT_ATOMS: atom_id res chain seq x y z
N PRO A 1 -6.69 19.33 -4.61
CA PRO A 1 -5.40 20.05 -4.51
C PRO A 1 -4.86 19.95 -3.09
N HIS A 2 -3.56 19.88 -2.94
CA HIS A 2 -2.85 19.82 -1.67
C HIS A 2 -1.58 20.66 -1.80
N GLY A 3 -1.08 21.15 -0.71
CA GLY A 3 0.06 22.03 -0.64
C GLY A 3 1.18 21.54 0.26
N ARG A 4 2.35 22.17 0.17
CA ARG A 4 3.55 21.81 0.90
C ARG A 4 3.37 21.77 2.44
N ARG A 5 2.42 22.55 2.96
CA ARG A 5 2.23 22.74 4.41
C ARG A 5 1.01 22.02 4.96
N ASP A 6 0.33 21.22 4.13
CA ASP A 6 -0.87 20.55 4.57
C ASP A 6 -0.51 19.39 5.52
N ASP A 7 -1.23 19.31 6.63
CA ASP A 7 -1.12 18.23 7.60
C ASP A 7 -1.70 16.93 7.01
N LEU A 8 -0.96 15.83 7.12
CA LEU A 8 -1.35 14.55 6.56
C LEU A 8 -2.67 14.04 7.16
N ALA A 9 -2.86 14.17 8.48
CA ALA A 9 -4.07 13.67 9.12
C ALA A 9 -5.32 14.42 8.65
N GLN A 10 -5.20 15.76 8.47
CA GLN A 10 -6.27 16.60 7.95
C GLN A 10 -6.59 16.27 6.50
N LEU A 11 -5.57 16.12 5.64
CA LEU A 11 -5.75 15.71 4.24
C LEU A 11 -6.49 14.39 4.13
N LEU A 12 -6.10 13.39 4.95
CA LEU A 12 -6.74 12.08 4.95
C LEU A 12 -8.19 12.14 5.43
N ALA A 13 -8.49 12.96 6.43
CA ALA A 13 -9.85 13.15 6.93
C ALA A 13 -10.75 13.79 5.85
N MET A 14 -10.27 14.84 5.19
CA MET A 14 -10.98 15.50 4.10
C MET A 14 -11.18 14.56 2.91
N GLN A 15 -10.15 13.80 2.52
CA GLN A 15 -10.23 12.86 1.42
C GLN A 15 -11.18 11.70 1.71
N ALA A 16 -11.18 11.16 2.94
CA ALA A 16 -12.12 10.13 3.36
C ALA A 16 -13.57 10.65 3.31
N LYS A 17 -13.82 11.88 3.76
CA LYS A 17 -15.13 12.56 3.68
C LYS A 17 -15.56 12.74 2.22
N ALA A 18 -14.66 13.21 1.36
CA ALA A 18 -14.93 13.36 -0.07
C ALA A 18 -15.30 12.03 -0.71
N LEU A 19 -14.53 10.95 -0.44
CA LEU A 19 -14.78 9.63 -1.00
C LEU A 19 -16.11 9.02 -0.51
N ALA A 20 -16.42 9.15 0.77
CA ALA A 20 -17.68 8.67 1.33
C ALA A 20 -18.86 9.40 0.67
N SER A 21 -18.78 10.72 0.51
CA SER A 21 -19.79 11.51 -0.19
C SER A 21 -19.89 11.10 -1.66
N PHE A 22 -18.77 10.93 -2.36
CA PHE A 22 -18.73 10.54 -3.77
C PHE A 22 -19.42 9.20 -4.02
N THR A 23 -19.07 8.17 -3.27
CA THR A 23 -19.66 6.83 -3.44
C THR A 23 -21.13 6.75 -3.06
N ALA A 24 -21.62 7.70 -2.29
CA ALA A 24 -23.03 7.82 -1.93
C ALA A 24 -23.89 8.50 -3.01
N GLN A 25 -23.28 9.28 -3.94
CA GLN A 25 -23.99 10.03 -4.97
C GLN A 25 -24.79 9.12 -5.90
N ARG A 26 -26.03 9.51 -6.20
CA ARG A 26 -26.89 8.76 -7.13
C ARG A 26 -26.28 8.67 -8.52
N ALA A 27 -25.70 9.77 -9.00
CA ALA A 27 -25.03 9.82 -10.30
C ALA A 27 -23.85 8.86 -10.40
N VAL A 28 -23.02 8.76 -9.34
CA VAL A 28 -21.88 7.82 -9.27
C VAL A 28 -22.37 6.36 -9.27
N LYS A 29 -23.42 6.07 -8.48
CA LYS A 29 -24.03 4.74 -8.45
C LYS A 29 -24.61 4.34 -9.81
N ALA A 30 -25.22 5.29 -10.54
CA ALA A 30 -25.72 5.06 -11.90
C ALA A 30 -24.58 4.66 -12.85
N VAL A 31 -23.46 5.39 -12.85
CA VAL A 31 -22.28 5.02 -13.65
C VAL A 31 -21.76 3.64 -13.29
N PHE A 32 -21.63 3.31 -12.00
CA PHE A 32 -21.21 1.97 -11.56
C PHE A 32 -22.17 0.86 -12.00
N ALA A 33 -23.48 1.15 -12.01
CA ALA A 33 -24.48 0.22 -12.52
C ALA A 33 -24.36 0.03 -14.05
N GLU A 34 -24.13 1.11 -14.80
CA GLU A 34 -23.88 1.04 -16.25
C GLU A 34 -22.62 0.23 -16.58
N MET A 35 -21.56 0.33 -15.76
CA MET A 35 -20.36 -0.50 -15.86
C MET A 35 -20.64 -1.98 -15.55
N GLY A 36 -21.79 -2.31 -14.98
CA GLY A 36 -22.09 -3.66 -14.49
C GLY A 36 -21.23 -4.05 -13.29
N GLU A 37 -20.99 -3.13 -12.36
CA GLU A 37 -20.14 -3.35 -11.21
C GLU A 37 -20.53 -4.60 -10.42
N ILE A 38 -19.57 -5.47 -10.17
CA ILE A 38 -19.68 -6.65 -9.31
C ILE A 38 -19.17 -6.32 -7.89
N GLY A 39 -18.12 -5.51 -7.83
CA GLY A 39 -17.48 -5.06 -6.62
C GLY A 39 -16.13 -4.43 -6.93
N ARG A 40 -15.45 -3.96 -5.89
CA ARG A 40 -14.17 -3.26 -6.04
C ARG A 40 -13.22 -3.53 -4.88
N VAL A 41 -11.94 -3.49 -5.20
CA VAL A 41 -10.85 -3.41 -4.22
C VAL A 41 -10.30 -1.99 -4.27
N ARG A 42 -10.09 -1.39 -3.11
CA ARG A 42 -9.49 -0.07 -2.97
C ARG A 42 -8.14 -0.21 -2.29
N ALA A 43 -7.09 0.26 -2.93
CA ALA A 43 -5.80 0.49 -2.31
C ALA A 43 -5.63 1.98 -1.98
N PHE A 44 -5.00 2.25 -0.85
CA PHE A 44 -4.73 3.59 -0.37
C PHE A 44 -3.23 3.80 -0.26
N GLU A 45 -2.71 4.78 -0.99
CA GLU A 45 -1.31 5.11 -1.05
C GLU A 45 -1.07 6.58 -0.67
N VAL A 46 0.13 6.86 -0.18
CA VAL A 46 0.59 8.23 0.05
C VAL A 46 2.04 8.37 -0.39
N THR A 47 2.35 9.47 -1.04
CA THR A 47 3.71 9.89 -1.37
C THR A 47 3.96 11.31 -0.87
N HIS A 48 5.21 11.74 -0.82
CA HIS A 48 5.59 13.10 -0.47
C HIS A 48 6.50 13.70 -1.56
N GLY A 49 6.20 14.93 -1.98
CA GLY A 49 6.93 15.61 -3.06
C GLY A 49 8.13 16.42 -2.61
N ARG A 50 8.84 16.01 -1.55
CA ARG A 50 9.96 16.76 -0.94
C ARG A 50 11.09 17.06 -1.94
N LYS A 51 11.50 16.07 -2.72
CA LYS A 51 12.66 16.16 -3.62
C LYS A 51 12.31 16.54 -5.06
N GLY A 52 11.05 16.63 -5.43
CA GLY A 52 10.64 16.86 -6.80
C GLY A 52 9.63 18.01 -6.92
N THR A 53 8.36 17.68 -6.90
CA THR A 53 7.26 18.64 -7.11
C THR A 53 7.08 19.64 -5.98
N ASN A 54 7.67 19.37 -4.82
CA ASN A 54 7.53 20.19 -3.60
C ASN A 54 6.07 20.40 -3.13
N ASN A 55 5.18 19.45 -3.45
CA ASN A 55 3.74 19.52 -3.22
C ASN A 55 3.30 19.05 -1.84
N GLY A 56 4.21 18.64 -0.95
CA GLY A 56 3.87 18.03 0.33
C GLY A 56 3.32 16.62 0.18
N TRP A 57 2.41 16.24 1.07
CA TRP A 57 1.77 14.93 1.05
C TRP A 57 0.79 14.80 -0.10
N HIS A 58 0.84 13.66 -0.79
CA HIS A 58 -0.03 13.32 -1.91
C HIS A 58 -0.72 11.98 -1.64
N PRO A 59 -1.80 11.96 -0.85
CA PRO A 59 -2.62 10.77 -0.66
C PRO A 59 -3.51 10.53 -1.88
N HIS A 60 -3.62 9.28 -2.32
CA HIS A 60 -4.48 8.88 -3.41
C HIS A 60 -5.03 7.48 -3.25
N TYR A 61 -6.16 7.22 -3.91
CA TYR A 61 -6.80 5.92 -3.96
C TYR A 61 -6.64 5.30 -5.33
N HIS A 62 -6.32 4.01 -5.35
CA HIS A 62 -6.48 3.18 -6.52
C HIS A 62 -7.69 2.27 -6.33
N PHE A 63 -8.48 2.12 -7.38
CA PHE A 63 -9.61 1.22 -7.40
C PHE A 63 -9.41 0.18 -8.50
N LEU A 64 -9.48 -1.08 -8.14
CA LEU A 64 -9.69 -2.18 -9.08
C LEU A 64 -11.18 -2.51 -9.04
N GLN A 65 -11.88 -2.18 -10.12
CA GLN A 65 -13.32 -2.40 -10.21
C GLN A 65 -13.60 -3.64 -11.06
N PHE A 66 -14.28 -4.59 -10.47
CA PHE A 66 -14.76 -5.79 -11.16
C PHE A 66 -16.10 -5.48 -11.79
N ALA A 67 -16.21 -5.67 -13.09
CA ALA A 67 -17.41 -5.34 -13.87
C ALA A 67 -17.79 -6.48 -14.82
N LYS A 68 -19.05 -6.52 -15.24
CA LYS A 68 -19.54 -7.44 -16.24
C LYS A 68 -19.36 -6.81 -17.63
N GLY A 69 -18.47 -7.38 -18.43
CA GLY A 69 -18.22 -6.91 -19.79
C GLY A 69 -17.07 -5.91 -19.90
N GLY A 70 -16.76 -5.51 -21.12
CA GLY A 70 -15.76 -4.50 -21.45
C GLY A 70 -16.39 -3.15 -21.74
N ALA A 71 -15.55 -2.12 -21.95
CA ALA A 71 -15.97 -0.80 -22.38
C ALA A 71 -15.05 -0.32 -23.52
N ASP A 72 -15.61 0.35 -24.49
CA ASP A 72 -14.84 1.06 -25.50
C ASP A 72 -14.28 2.40 -24.98
N ALA A 73 -13.42 3.03 -25.75
CA ALA A 73 -12.77 4.27 -25.37
C ALA A 73 -13.76 5.43 -25.16
N ALA A 74 -14.86 5.47 -25.92
CA ALA A 74 -15.87 6.51 -25.78
C ALA A 74 -16.68 6.35 -24.50
N GLN A 75 -17.05 5.12 -24.16
CA GLN A 75 -17.73 4.79 -22.90
C GLN A 75 -16.84 5.11 -21.69
N LEU A 76 -15.56 4.74 -21.73
CA LEU A 76 -14.61 5.06 -20.67
C LEU A 76 -14.46 6.57 -20.46
N MET A 77 -14.41 7.34 -21.54
CA MET A 77 -14.31 8.80 -21.46
C MET A 77 -15.60 9.43 -20.90
N ASP A 78 -16.78 8.94 -21.30
CA ASP A 78 -18.06 9.41 -20.73
C ASP A 78 -18.13 9.12 -19.23
N TRP A 79 -17.90 7.89 -18.82
CA TRP A 79 -17.92 7.51 -17.41
C TRP A 79 -16.88 8.28 -16.60
N ARG A 80 -15.66 8.43 -17.12
CA ARG A 80 -14.61 9.24 -16.48
C ARG A 80 -15.06 10.68 -16.26
N THR A 81 -15.66 11.30 -17.27
CA THR A 81 -16.14 12.69 -17.21
C THR A 81 -17.22 12.85 -16.16
N ARG A 82 -18.22 11.97 -16.15
CA ARG A 82 -19.33 12.00 -15.20
C ARG A 82 -18.84 11.75 -13.77
N LEU A 83 -17.97 10.77 -13.55
CA LEU A 83 -17.36 10.50 -12.26
C LEU A 83 -16.48 11.65 -11.78
N TYR A 84 -15.68 12.27 -12.67
CA TYR A 84 -14.85 13.40 -12.32
C TYR A 84 -15.70 14.60 -11.84
N LEU A 85 -16.78 14.92 -12.52
CA LEU A 85 -17.66 16.04 -12.13
C LEU A 85 -18.22 15.86 -10.71
N GLU A 86 -18.62 14.66 -10.36
CA GLU A 86 -19.09 14.35 -9.00
C GLU A 86 -17.94 14.33 -7.97
N TRP A 87 -16.78 13.81 -8.36
CA TRP A 87 -15.59 13.82 -7.51
C TRP A 87 -15.12 15.24 -7.18
N ALA A 88 -15.06 16.13 -8.17
CA ALA A 88 -14.68 17.52 -7.99
C ALA A 88 -15.61 18.23 -6.98
N LYS A 89 -16.93 18.10 -7.13
CA LYS A 89 -17.91 18.62 -6.17
C LYS A 89 -17.71 18.08 -4.75
N CYS A 90 -17.41 16.80 -4.62
CA CYS A 90 -17.19 16.17 -3.32
C CYS A 90 -15.89 16.64 -2.68
N CYS A 91 -14.82 16.84 -3.45
CA CYS A 91 -13.56 17.40 -2.99
C CYS A 91 -13.75 18.83 -2.47
N GLU A 92 -14.43 19.69 -3.22
CA GLU A 92 -14.71 21.07 -2.80
C GLU A 92 -15.50 21.13 -1.49
N ARG A 93 -16.58 20.35 -1.38
CA ARG A 93 -17.39 20.28 -0.17
C ARG A 93 -16.63 19.72 1.03
N ALA A 94 -15.60 18.92 0.79
CA ALA A 94 -14.73 18.39 1.85
C ALA A 94 -13.59 19.34 2.24
N GLY A 95 -13.38 20.42 1.50
CA GLY A 95 -12.31 21.40 1.74
C GLY A 95 -10.99 21.11 1.02
N LEU A 96 -10.97 20.14 0.09
CA LEU A 96 -9.77 19.81 -0.71
C LEU A 96 -9.55 20.74 -1.90
N GLY A 97 -10.52 21.60 -2.24
CA GLY A 97 -10.52 22.37 -3.49
C GLY A 97 -10.83 21.49 -4.70
N THR A 98 -10.87 22.10 -5.88
CA THR A 98 -11.21 21.43 -7.13
C THR A 98 -9.98 20.72 -7.72
N PRO A 99 -10.00 19.38 -7.85
CA PRO A 99 -8.94 18.66 -8.55
C PRO A 99 -8.97 18.99 -10.06
N SER A 100 -7.84 18.91 -10.75
CA SER A 100 -7.82 19.09 -12.20
C SER A 100 -8.46 17.89 -12.90
N PHE A 101 -9.10 18.13 -14.06
CA PHE A 101 -9.67 17.05 -14.89
C PHE A 101 -8.60 16.01 -15.31
N GLN A 102 -7.40 16.51 -15.58
CA GLN A 102 -6.30 15.67 -16.06
C GLN A 102 -5.77 14.69 -15.02
N HIS A 103 -5.73 15.07 -13.71
CA HIS A 103 -5.09 14.32 -12.67
C HIS A 103 -5.99 13.95 -11.48
N GLY A 104 -7.20 14.52 -11.41
CA GLY A 104 -8.08 14.37 -10.26
C GLY A 104 -8.81 13.04 -10.21
N LEU A 105 -9.11 12.46 -11.35
CA LEU A 105 -9.69 11.13 -11.52
C LEU A 105 -9.28 10.55 -12.87
N ASP A 106 -8.75 9.36 -12.86
CA ASP A 106 -8.46 8.58 -14.05
C ASP A 106 -9.29 7.30 -14.08
N LEU A 107 -9.70 6.87 -15.26
CA LEU A 107 -10.43 5.63 -15.49
C LEU A 107 -9.81 4.94 -16.71
N GLN A 108 -9.34 3.72 -16.53
CA GLN A 108 -8.71 2.91 -17.57
C GLN A 108 -9.43 1.57 -17.68
N ASP A 109 -9.33 0.94 -18.85
CA ASP A 109 -9.81 -0.41 -19.02
C ASP A 109 -8.99 -1.42 -18.22
N GLY A 110 -9.50 -2.64 -18.08
CA GLY A 110 -8.85 -3.72 -17.33
C GLY A 110 -7.68 -4.38 -18.02
N SER A 111 -7.30 -3.97 -19.26
CA SER A 111 -6.25 -4.63 -20.06
C SER A 111 -4.85 -4.58 -19.41
N LYS A 112 -4.66 -3.67 -18.46
CA LYS A 112 -3.44 -3.53 -17.66
C LYS A 112 -3.64 -3.90 -16.19
N ALA A 113 -4.77 -4.50 -15.85
CA ALA A 113 -5.11 -4.83 -14.47
C ALA A 113 -4.10 -5.81 -13.85
N ASP A 114 -3.55 -6.75 -14.65
CA ASP A 114 -2.49 -7.65 -14.26
C ASP A 114 -1.25 -6.92 -13.72
N LYS A 115 -0.87 -5.80 -14.37
CA LYS A 115 0.24 -4.96 -13.89
C LYS A 115 -0.08 -4.23 -12.58
N TYR A 116 -1.35 -3.92 -12.35
CA TYR A 116 -1.79 -3.34 -11.08
C TYR A 116 -1.95 -4.43 -10.01
N LEU A 117 -2.47 -5.60 -10.37
CA LEU A 117 -2.57 -6.75 -9.46
C LEU A 117 -1.20 -7.22 -8.99
N SER A 118 -0.21 -7.25 -9.87
CA SER A 118 1.18 -7.57 -9.50
C SER A 118 1.82 -6.48 -8.61
N LYS A 119 1.34 -5.22 -8.70
CA LYS A 119 1.73 -4.14 -7.77
C LYS A 119 0.96 -4.19 -6.45
N TRP A 120 -0.26 -4.71 -6.47
CA TRP A 120 -1.15 -4.83 -5.33
C TRP A 120 -1.22 -6.26 -4.79
N GLY A 121 -0.43 -7.17 -5.34
CA GLY A 121 -0.32 -8.51 -4.80
C GLY A 121 -0.04 -8.41 -3.30
N LEU A 122 -0.81 -9.13 -2.51
CA LEU A 122 -0.66 -9.19 -1.04
C LEU A 122 0.81 -9.39 -0.63
N GLU A 123 1.58 -10.13 -1.44
CA GLU A 123 3.02 -10.29 -1.28
C GLU A 123 3.80 -8.98 -1.49
N CYS A 124 3.32 -8.08 -2.37
CA CYS A 124 4.04 -6.83 -2.66
C CYS A 124 3.74 -5.72 -1.67
N GLU A 125 2.57 -5.67 -1.05
CA GLU A 125 2.23 -4.61 -0.09
C GLU A 125 2.77 -4.90 1.30
N MET A 126 2.77 -6.14 1.74
CA MET A 126 3.29 -6.50 3.06
C MET A 126 4.80 -6.75 3.07
N THR A 127 5.39 -7.26 1.97
CA THR A 127 6.81 -7.64 1.93
C THR A 127 7.70 -6.75 1.07
N LYS A 128 7.14 -6.02 0.08
CA LYS A 128 7.89 -5.20 -0.88
C LYS A 128 7.57 -3.71 -0.84
N GLY A 129 6.75 -3.24 0.07
CA GLY A 129 6.54 -1.80 0.29
C GLY A 129 7.86 -1.05 0.51
N HIS A 130 8.85 -1.72 1.10
CA HIS A 130 10.19 -1.21 1.32
C HIS A 130 11.07 -1.16 0.04
N ILE A 131 10.71 -1.87 -1.03
CA ILE A 131 11.47 -1.88 -2.31
C ILE A 131 10.86 -0.90 -3.32
N LYS A 132 9.57 -0.51 -3.16
CA LYS A 132 8.88 0.39 -4.07
C LYS A 132 9.55 1.77 -4.06
N GLN A 133 10.04 2.20 -5.21
CA GLN A 133 10.52 3.57 -5.41
C GLN A 133 9.41 4.41 -6.05
N ALA A 134 9.24 5.63 -5.57
CA ALA A 134 8.28 6.55 -6.17
C ALA A 134 8.75 6.98 -7.58
N LYS A 135 7.81 7.14 -8.49
CA LYS A 135 8.08 7.66 -9.83
C LYS A 135 8.14 9.19 -9.79
N ALA A 136 8.96 9.79 -10.69
CA ALA A 136 8.94 11.21 -11.03
C ALA A 136 8.99 12.18 -9.83
N GLY A 137 9.98 12.03 -8.95
CA GLY A 137 10.28 13.04 -7.91
C GLY A 137 9.40 13.00 -6.66
N GLY A 138 8.51 12.00 -6.53
CA GLY A 138 7.85 11.71 -5.26
C GLY A 138 8.71 10.78 -4.39
N GLU A 139 8.44 10.75 -3.08
CA GLU A 139 9.04 9.79 -2.13
C GLU A 139 7.92 9.01 -1.45
N THR A 140 8.04 7.68 -1.44
CA THR A 140 7.18 6.84 -0.59
C THR A 140 7.59 7.01 0.88
N PRO A 141 6.78 6.64 1.87
CA PRO A 141 7.20 6.65 3.27
C PRO A 141 8.47 5.85 3.51
N PHE A 142 8.68 4.74 2.79
CA PHE A 142 9.91 3.96 2.91
C PHE A 142 11.11 4.59 2.19
N ASP A 143 10.91 5.46 1.19
CA ASP A 143 11.98 6.30 0.65
C ASP A 143 12.45 7.32 1.68
N LEU A 144 11.53 7.90 2.45
CA LEU A 144 11.86 8.79 3.57
C LEU A 144 12.68 8.04 4.64
N LEU A 145 12.28 6.81 5.00
CA LEU A 145 13.04 5.99 5.94
C LEU A 145 14.45 5.68 5.40
N ARG A 146 14.58 5.31 4.12
CA ARG A 146 15.89 5.09 3.47
C ARG A 146 16.75 6.35 3.49
N ALA A 147 16.17 7.53 3.27
CA ALA A 147 16.88 8.79 3.36
C ALA A 147 17.45 9.03 4.76
N VAL A 148 16.69 8.75 5.82
CA VAL A 148 17.16 8.84 7.21
C VAL A 148 18.28 7.83 7.50
N LEU A 149 18.16 6.61 6.96
CA LEU A 149 19.19 5.58 7.14
C LEU A 149 20.51 5.96 6.44
N ALA A 150 20.41 6.58 5.26
CA ALA A 150 21.58 7.07 4.51
C ALA A 150 22.21 8.31 5.14
N ASP A 151 21.40 9.22 5.67
CA ASP A 151 21.84 10.45 6.34
C ASP A 151 21.01 10.68 7.60
N LYS A 152 21.58 10.34 8.74
CA LYS A 152 20.93 10.55 10.07
C LYS A 152 20.68 12.01 10.41
N SER A 153 21.29 12.96 9.69
CA SER A 153 21.05 14.40 9.87
C SER A 153 19.84 14.91 9.08
N ASP A 154 19.23 14.10 8.19
CA ASP A 154 18.02 14.46 7.44
C ASP A 154 16.78 14.50 8.37
N ARG A 155 16.72 15.57 9.16
CA ARG A 155 15.62 15.80 10.12
C ARG A 155 14.27 15.91 9.45
N GLN A 156 14.23 16.39 8.19
CA GLN A 156 12.97 16.51 7.45
C GLN A 156 12.40 15.14 7.09
N ALA A 157 13.23 14.24 6.56
CA ALA A 157 12.78 12.88 6.27
C ALA A 157 12.32 12.14 7.54
N ALA A 158 13.07 12.31 8.65
CA ALA A 158 12.71 11.71 9.93
C ALA A 158 11.36 12.21 10.46
N ALA A 159 11.12 13.51 10.39
CA ALA A 159 9.85 14.13 10.82
C ALA A 159 8.68 13.62 9.96
N LEU A 160 8.81 13.60 8.64
CA LEU A 160 7.78 13.13 7.71
C LEU A 160 7.50 11.65 7.89
N PHE A 161 8.52 10.80 8.05
CA PHE A 161 8.31 9.37 8.31
C PHE A 161 7.60 9.13 9.65
N SER A 162 7.96 9.89 10.69
CA SER A 162 7.30 9.84 12.01
C SER A 162 5.83 10.29 11.92
N GLU A 163 5.53 11.35 11.15
CA GLU A 163 4.17 11.80 10.88
C GLU A 163 3.37 10.70 10.19
N PHE A 164 3.91 10.10 9.13
CA PHE A 164 3.29 8.98 8.45
C PHE A 164 2.99 7.82 9.41
N GLY A 165 3.97 7.37 10.19
CA GLY A 165 3.80 6.25 11.14
C GLY A 165 2.69 6.51 12.15
N ARG A 166 2.62 7.73 12.69
CA ARG A 166 1.58 8.15 13.62
C ARG A 166 0.19 8.17 12.98
N VAL A 167 0.09 8.73 11.77
CA VAL A 167 -1.19 8.96 11.09
C VAL A 167 -1.74 7.68 10.46
N PHE A 168 -0.86 6.78 10.01
CA PHE A 168 -1.25 5.51 9.38
C PHE A 168 -1.46 4.37 10.37
N LYS A 169 -1.11 4.54 11.64
CA LYS A 169 -1.36 3.52 12.68
C LYS A 169 -2.84 3.12 12.67
N GLY A 170 -3.10 1.83 12.46
CA GLY A 170 -4.45 1.26 12.44
C GLY A 170 -5.28 1.58 11.17
N LYS A 171 -4.72 2.25 10.17
CA LYS A 171 -5.43 2.48 8.90
C LYS A 171 -5.28 1.29 7.95
N ARG A 172 -6.38 0.86 7.37
CA ARG A 172 -6.39 -0.18 6.34
C ARG A 172 -6.00 0.43 5.00
N GLN A 173 -4.87 0.01 4.46
CA GLN A 173 -4.42 0.42 3.11
C GLN A 173 -5.19 -0.30 2.01
N LEU A 174 -5.62 -1.54 2.23
CA LEU A 174 -6.41 -2.33 1.30
C LEU A 174 -7.82 -2.58 1.87
N SER A 175 -8.85 -2.36 1.05
CA SER A 175 -10.24 -2.61 1.44
C SER A 175 -11.02 -3.20 0.29
N TRP A 176 -11.89 -4.15 0.60
CA TRP A 176 -12.77 -4.85 -0.32
C TRP A 176 -14.20 -4.36 -0.14
N SER A 177 -14.95 -4.22 -1.23
CA SER A 177 -16.37 -3.98 -1.13
C SER A 177 -17.09 -5.18 -0.50
N ARG A 178 -18.22 -4.90 0.14
CA ARG A 178 -18.97 -5.92 0.87
C ARG A 178 -19.34 -7.11 -0.03
N GLY A 179 -19.06 -8.32 0.43
CA GLY A 179 -19.39 -9.57 -0.26
C GLY A 179 -18.43 -9.95 -1.41
N LEU A 180 -17.49 -9.07 -1.80
CA LEU A 180 -16.57 -9.39 -2.91
C LEU A 180 -15.64 -10.54 -2.57
N ARG A 181 -15.10 -10.62 -1.35
CA ARG A 181 -14.24 -11.72 -0.90
C ARG A 181 -14.94 -13.07 -0.98
N ALA A 182 -16.18 -13.14 -0.46
CA ALA A 182 -16.98 -14.36 -0.52
C ALA A 182 -17.25 -14.83 -1.96
N ARG A 183 -17.32 -13.90 -2.90
CA ARG A 183 -17.53 -14.18 -4.32
C ARG A 183 -16.33 -14.82 -5.00
N PHE A 184 -15.15 -14.66 -4.43
CA PHE A 184 -13.90 -15.26 -4.88
C PHE A 184 -13.42 -16.37 -3.93
N ASP A 185 -14.31 -16.86 -3.05
CA ASP A 185 -14.00 -17.88 -2.04
C ASP A 185 -12.80 -17.51 -1.14
N LEU A 186 -12.55 -16.21 -0.96
CA LEU A 186 -11.49 -15.71 -0.12
C LEU A 186 -11.99 -15.65 1.34
N VAL A 187 -11.57 -16.61 2.13
CA VAL A 187 -11.83 -16.64 3.58
C VAL A 187 -10.79 -15.75 4.29
N GLU A 188 -11.23 -14.92 5.22
CA GLU A 188 -10.31 -14.27 6.16
C GLU A 188 -9.82 -15.34 7.15
N LYS A 189 -8.52 -15.58 7.13
CA LYS A 189 -7.85 -16.42 8.11
C LYS A 189 -7.31 -15.55 9.21
N THR A 190 -7.38 -16.02 10.44
CA THR A 190 -6.71 -15.37 11.57
C THR A 190 -5.20 -15.57 11.48
N ASP A 191 -4.43 -14.77 12.21
CA ASP A 191 -2.97 -14.92 12.25
C ASP A 191 -2.57 -16.31 12.76
N GLU A 192 -3.39 -16.90 13.66
CA GLU A 192 -3.22 -18.25 14.19
C GLU A 192 -3.47 -19.33 13.11
N GLU A 193 -4.52 -19.19 12.31
CA GLU A 193 -4.83 -20.10 11.20
C GLU A 193 -3.75 -20.04 10.11
N ILE A 194 -3.25 -18.83 9.79
CA ILE A 194 -2.13 -18.65 8.85
C ILE A 194 -0.86 -19.29 9.41
N ALA A 195 -0.58 -19.10 10.70
CA ALA A 195 0.56 -19.71 11.35
C ALA A 195 0.48 -21.25 11.35
N GLN A 196 -0.70 -21.83 11.59
CA GLN A 196 -0.92 -23.28 11.55
C GLN A 196 -0.72 -23.85 10.14
N GLU A 197 -1.28 -23.21 9.11
CA GLU A 197 -1.09 -23.66 7.71
C GLU A 197 0.36 -23.61 7.26
N HIS A 198 1.11 -22.60 7.70
CA HIS A 198 2.55 -22.53 7.44
C HIS A 198 3.34 -23.60 8.20
N THR A 199 2.79 -24.15 9.28
CA THR A 199 3.46 -25.19 10.08
C THR A 199 3.19 -26.59 9.54
N GLU A 200 2.07 -26.85 8.85
CA GLU A 200 1.73 -28.18 8.31
C GLU A 200 2.68 -28.66 7.20
N GLY A 201 3.43 -27.78 6.57
CA GLY A 201 4.48 -28.09 5.60
C GLY A 201 5.89 -27.69 6.04
N ALA A 202 6.05 -27.22 7.29
CA ALA A 202 7.33 -26.76 7.78
C ALA A 202 8.16 -27.91 8.33
N GLU A 203 9.38 -28.04 7.83
CA GLU A 203 10.39 -28.96 8.38
C GLU A 203 11.20 -28.23 9.45
N LEU A 204 11.33 -28.86 10.64
CA LEU A 204 12.20 -28.36 11.69
C LEU A 204 13.67 -28.56 11.28
N LEU A 205 14.33 -27.50 10.82
CA LEU A 205 15.73 -27.57 10.41
C LEU A 205 16.68 -27.69 11.61
N GLY A 206 16.39 -27.03 12.72
CA GLY A 206 17.22 -27.03 13.93
C GLY A 206 16.71 -26.05 14.97
N LEU A 207 17.40 -25.96 16.10
CA LEU A 207 17.06 -25.08 17.21
C LEU A 207 18.24 -24.14 17.50
N ILE A 208 17.96 -22.86 17.61
CA ILE A 208 18.89 -21.82 18.04
C ILE A 208 18.63 -21.58 19.54
N SER A 209 19.66 -21.62 20.36
CA SER A 209 19.53 -21.30 21.78
C SER A 209 19.19 -19.83 22.00
N VAL A 210 18.71 -19.50 23.19
CA VAL A 210 18.36 -18.10 23.54
C VAL A 210 19.58 -17.19 23.48
N ASP A 211 20.75 -17.69 23.84
CA ASP A 211 21.99 -16.91 23.87
C ASP A 211 22.52 -16.69 22.45
N GLU A 212 22.59 -17.74 21.63
CA GLU A 212 22.91 -17.61 20.20
C GLU A 212 21.96 -16.65 19.49
N TRP A 213 20.65 -16.72 19.80
CA TRP A 213 19.69 -15.81 19.21
C TRP A 213 19.91 -14.35 19.64
N ARG A 214 20.28 -14.11 20.89
CA ARG A 214 20.67 -12.78 21.37
C ARG A 214 21.88 -12.23 20.62
N ASP A 215 22.86 -13.07 20.32
CA ASP A 215 24.03 -12.67 19.54
C ASP A 215 23.67 -12.35 18.10
N VAL A 216 22.82 -13.15 17.45
CA VAL A 216 22.25 -12.86 16.14
C VAL A 216 21.54 -11.50 16.14
N LEU A 217 20.77 -11.20 17.18
CA LEU A 217 20.09 -9.91 17.31
C LEU A 217 21.05 -8.74 17.51
N ARG A 218 22.08 -8.93 18.33
CA ARG A 218 23.11 -7.93 18.63
C ARG A 218 23.84 -7.47 17.37
N VAL A 219 24.18 -8.42 16.50
CA VAL A 219 24.86 -8.13 15.22
C VAL A 219 23.91 -7.91 14.05
N GLN A 220 22.59 -7.84 14.30
CA GLN A 220 21.54 -7.60 13.30
C GLN A 220 21.53 -8.64 12.15
N ALA A 221 21.95 -9.88 12.42
CA ALA A 221 22.14 -10.92 11.41
C ALA A 221 20.90 -11.81 11.16
N ARG A 222 19.68 -11.40 11.57
CA ARG A 222 18.45 -12.20 11.34
C ARG A 222 18.25 -12.56 9.87
N GLY A 223 18.46 -11.63 8.96
CA GLY A 223 18.33 -11.87 7.52
C GLY A 223 19.34 -12.90 7.02
N VAL A 224 20.57 -12.80 7.50
CA VAL A 224 21.66 -13.75 7.16
C VAL A 224 21.31 -15.16 7.60
N VAL A 225 20.79 -15.34 8.83
CA VAL A 225 20.36 -16.64 9.34
C VAL A 225 19.25 -17.24 8.46
N LEU A 226 18.26 -16.46 8.05
CA LEU A 226 17.18 -16.92 7.17
C LEU A 226 17.69 -17.28 5.76
N GLU A 227 18.59 -16.49 5.19
CA GLU A 227 19.20 -16.78 3.90
C GLU A 227 20.04 -18.06 3.93
N LEU A 228 20.84 -18.24 5.00
CA LEU A 228 21.62 -19.46 5.21
C LEU A 228 20.72 -20.69 5.40
N ALA A 229 19.61 -20.56 6.15
CA ALA A 229 18.64 -21.63 6.31
C ALA A 229 18.01 -22.03 4.98
N ALA A 230 17.62 -21.05 4.16
CA ALA A 230 17.02 -21.28 2.85
C ALA A 230 17.99 -21.90 1.83
N ALA A 231 19.26 -21.47 1.83
CA ALA A 231 20.25 -21.89 0.83
C ALA A 231 21.00 -23.18 1.20
N GLY A 232 21.23 -23.43 2.48
CA GLY A 232 22.11 -24.51 2.95
C GLY A 232 21.59 -25.30 4.16
N GLY A 233 20.33 -25.09 4.54
CA GLY A 233 19.70 -25.76 5.67
C GLY A 233 20.38 -25.48 7.01
N TRP A 234 20.12 -26.36 7.99
CA TRP A 234 20.65 -26.19 9.34
C TRP A 234 22.18 -26.18 9.41
N SER A 235 22.86 -26.97 8.60
CA SER A 235 24.33 -27.03 8.60
C SER A 235 25.01 -25.69 8.24
N ALA A 236 24.37 -24.89 7.41
CA ALA A 236 24.87 -23.55 7.09
C ALA A 236 24.63 -22.56 8.25
N VAL A 237 23.49 -22.64 8.90
CA VAL A 237 23.16 -21.83 10.09
C VAL A 237 24.08 -22.18 11.25
N ALA A 238 24.24 -23.46 11.57
CA ALA A 238 25.11 -23.91 12.66
C ALA A 238 26.55 -23.44 12.49
N ARG A 239 27.11 -23.53 11.27
CA ARG A 239 28.48 -23.01 11.00
C ARG A 239 28.58 -21.50 11.18
N PHE A 240 27.53 -20.75 10.93
CA PHE A 240 27.52 -19.31 11.17
C PHE A 240 27.49 -19.00 12.67
N LEU A 241 26.66 -19.72 13.45
CA LEU A 241 26.54 -19.52 14.88
C LEU A 241 27.83 -19.88 15.61
N TRP A 242 28.48 -21.00 15.27
CA TRP A 242 29.75 -21.41 15.87
C TRP A 242 30.92 -20.48 15.61
N ARG A 243 30.94 -19.78 14.46
CA ARG A 243 31.98 -18.77 14.19
C ARG A 243 31.82 -17.49 15.02
N SER A 244 30.65 -17.25 15.61
CA SER A 244 30.41 -16.09 16.46
C SER A 244 30.87 -16.32 17.92
N GLU A 245 31.19 -17.54 18.32
CA GLU A 245 31.70 -17.87 19.67
C GLU A 245 33.22 -17.74 19.79
N GLU A 246 33.96 -17.59 18.66
CA GLU A 246 35.43 -17.48 18.66
C GLU A 246 35.92 -16.00 18.68
N HIS A 247 35.05 -15.03 18.88
CA HIS A 247 35.36 -13.60 18.98
C HIS A 247 34.62 -12.95 20.14
#